data_b48795006ad96ef4501187f1c6ebfd5c
#
_entry.id   b48795006ad96ef4501187f1c6ebfd5c
#
_cell.length_a   1.000
_cell.length_b   1.000
_cell.length_c   1.000
_cell.angle_alpha   90.00
_cell.angle_beta   90.00
_cell.angle_gamma   90.00
#
_symmetry.space_group_name_H-M   'P 1'
#
loop_
_entity.id
_entity.type
_entity.pdbx_description
1 polymer ?
#
loop_
_entity_poly.entity_id
_entity_poly.type
_entity_poly.pdbx_seq_one_letter_code
_entity_poly.pdbx_strand_id
1 'polypeptide(L)'
;MGRFIRTFFKVIIKMTNSLPVDTFHLLVKFLLLVLLFGGCSSEPEQNPVSNIPNKVIQENVFRILILGDSLTEGYGVSEHQAYPTLLEEKLNQEIAQDHNTTFEVINAGISGSTTSGGVSRIDWLLKSTPNFLVIALGGNDGLRGVPVVETQKNLENIILAAKAKSIPTLLAGMKIPPNYGIEYTRNFSKLYNDLAHAHEVAFLPFLLEGVGGIASMNLPDRIHPNPAGHQKIAETVYQSLIPYLPQY
;
A
#
# COMPACT_ATOMS: atom_id res chain seq x y z
N MET A 1 32.24 25.11 -10.41
CA MET A 1 31.83 26.20 -11.34
C MET A 1 32.81 26.47 -12.49
N GLY A 2 34.13 26.23 -12.39
CA GLY A 2 35.12 26.55 -13.41
C GLY A 2 35.23 25.62 -14.65
N ARG A 3 34.78 24.37 -14.57
CA ARG A 3 34.86 23.41 -15.72
C ARG A 3 33.70 23.56 -16.73
N PHE A 4 32.52 23.94 -16.27
CA PHE A 4 31.34 24.12 -17.16
C PHE A 4 31.47 25.34 -18.09
N ILE A 5 32.05 26.44 -17.54
CA ILE A 5 32.27 27.67 -18.31
C ILE A 5 33.31 27.47 -19.42
N ARG A 6 34.38 26.68 -19.20
CA ARG A 6 35.40 26.40 -20.24
C ARG A 6 34.86 25.55 -21.37
N THR A 7 33.93 24.64 -21.11
CA THR A 7 33.34 23.79 -22.16
C THR A 7 32.32 24.60 -22.99
N PHE A 8 31.57 25.46 -22.36
CA PHE A 8 30.60 26.34 -23.04
C PHE A 8 31.28 27.34 -23.99
N PHE A 9 32.41 27.95 -23.56
CA PHE A 9 33.19 28.85 -24.42
C PHE A 9 33.80 28.15 -25.61
N LYS A 10 34.28 26.90 -25.48
CA LYS A 10 34.83 26.13 -26.61
C LYS A 10 33.79 25.77 -27.68
N VAL A 11 32.54 25.54 -27.27
CA VAL A 11 31.43 25.28 -28.21
C VAL A 11 31.04 26.54 -28.99
N ILE A 12 30.99 27.70 -28.33
CA ILE A 12 30.66 28.99 -28.95
C ILE A 12 31.73 29.37 -29.97
N ILE A 13 33.02 29.26 -29.67
CA ILE A 13 34.13 29.57 -30.59
C ILE A 13 34.12 28.65 -31.82
N LYS A 14 33.66 27.40 -31.68
CA LYS A 14 33.57 26.47 -32.80
C LYS A 14 32.39 26.76 -33.73
N MET A 15 31.33 27.37 -33.22
CA MET A 15 30.15 27.75 -34.01
C MET A 15 30.32 29.08 -34.77
N THR A 16 31.17 30.00 -34.26
CA THR A 16 31.39 31.30 -34.93
C THR A 16 32.32 31.24 -36.13
N ASN A 17 33.14 30.18 -36.28
CA ASN A 17 34.06 30.04 -37.43
C ASN A 17 33.39 29.51 -38.73
N SER A 18 32.10 29.21 -38.72
CA SER A 18 31.35 28.68 -39.86
C SER A 18 30.22 29.57 -40.36
N LEU A 19 30.07 30.79 -39.83
CA LEU A 19 29.01 31.71 -40.24
C LEU A 19 29.53 32.80 -41.21
N PRO A 20 28.77 33.19 -42.24
CA PRO A 20 29.11 34.31 -43.12
C PRO A 20 29.14 35.64 -42.35
N VAL A 21 30.07 36.53 -42.78
CA VAL A 21 30.41 37.79 -42.09
C VAL A 21 29.20 38.66 -41.76
N ASP A 22 28.18 38.65 -42.60
CA ASP A 22 26.93 39.45 -42.41
C ASP A 22 26.10 39.00 -41.24
N THR A 23 26.07 37.69 -40.92
CA THR A 23 25.34 37.15 -39.77
C THR A 23 26.06 37.42 -38.43
N PHE A 24 27.38 37.54 -38.46
CA PHE A 24 28.17 37.88 -37.29
C PHE A 24 27.92 39.32 -36.82
N HIS A 25 27.84 40.26 -37.76
CA HIS A 25 27.52 41.68 -37.47
C HIS A 25 26.09 41.86 -36.91
N LEU A 26 25.14 41.06 -37.35
CA LEU A 26 23.77 41.10 -36.86
C LEU A 26 23.67 40.59 -35.42
N LEU A 27 24.38 39.52 -35.09
CA LEU A 27 24.45 38.94 -33.73
C LEU A 27 25.14 39.87 -32.72
N VAL A 28 26.24 40.52 -33.13
CA VAL A 28 26.94 41.52 -32.28
C VAL A 28 26.08 42.75 -32.01
N LYS A 29 25.33 43.24 -33.01
CA LYS A 29 24.38 44.36 -32.82
C LYS A 29 23.22 43.99 -31.91
N PHE A 30 22.70 42.78 -31.98
CA PHE A 30 21.64 42.28 -31.10
C PHE A 30 22.11 42.13 -29.66
N LEU A 31 23.35 41.64 -29.46
CA LEU A 31 23.94 41.49 -28.14
C LEU A 31 24.24 42.85 -27.47
N LEU A 32 24.67 43.84 -28.23
CA LEU A 32 24.88 45.24 -27.78
C LEU A 32 23.56 45.93 -27.42
N LEU A 33 22.47 45.63 -28.16
CA LEU A 33 21.16 46.22 -27.86
C LEU A 33 20.56 45.69 -26.55
N VAL A 34 20.81 44.42 -26.20
CA VAL A 34 20.35 43.80 -24.94
C VAL A 34 21.09 44.38 -23.74
N LEU A 35 22.35 44.83 -23.92
CA LEU A 35 23.14 45.45 -22.84
C LEU A 35 22.76 46.90 -22.54
N LEU A 36 22.06 47.59 -23.44
CA LEU A 36 21.63 48.99 -23.23
C LEU A 36 20.26 49.12 -22.52
N PHE A 37 19.51 48.06 -22.36
CA PHE A 37 18.23 48.07 -21.65
C PHE A 37 18.28 47.47 -20.20
N GLY A 38 19.46 47.15 -19.72
CA GLY A 38 19.68 46.59 -18.40
C GLY A 38 20.01 47.58 -17.29
N GLY A 39 19.29 48.69 -17.20
CA GLY A 39 19.60 49.70 -16.20
C GLY A 39 18.38 50.43 -15.67
N CYS A 40 17.62 49.78 -14.82
CA CYS A 40 16.81 50.43 -13.75
C CYS A 40 16.41 49.34 -12.75
N SER A 41 17.29 49.09 -11.77
CA SER A 41 16.93 48.35 -10.58
C SER A 41 16.38 49.36 -9.54
N SER A 42 15.07 49.48 -9.45
CA SER A 42 14.42 49.89 -8.21
C SER A 42 14.54 48.71 -7.25
N GLU A 43 15.26 48.85 -6.19
CA GLU A 43 15.27 47.90 -5.05
C GLU A 43 13.82 47.80 -4.55
N PRO A 44 13.25 46.59 -4.47
CA PRO A 44 12.01 46.42 -3.73
C PRO A 44 12.36 46.46 -2.23
N GLU A 45 11.69 47.39 -1.56
CA GLU A 45 11.62 47.47 -0.11
C GLU A 45 11.45 46.09 0.50
N GLN A 46 12.46 45.60 1.24
CA GLN A 46 12.43 44.33 1.94
C GLN A 46 11.45 44.46 3.11
N ASN A 47 10.19 44.11 2.85
CA ASN A 47 9.30 43.71 3.93
C ASN A 47 9.97 42.55 4.69
N PRO A 48 10.05 42.57 6.00
CA PRO A 48 10.60 41.49 6.78
C PRO A 48 9.67 40.25 6.54
N VAL A 49 10.13 39.35 5.69
CA VAL A 49 9.51 38.02 5.57
C VAL A 49 9.67 37.41 6.95
N SER A 50 8.56 37.37 7.69
CA SER A 50 8.48 36.61 8.92
C SER A 50 9.02 35.21 8.62
N ASN A 51 10.18 34.87 9.21
CA ASN A 51 10.69 33.50 9.26
C ASN A 51 9.70 32.66 10.08
N ILE A 52 8.58 32.31 9.48
CA ILE A 52 7.79 31.18 9.95
C ILE A 52 8.67 29.98 9.62
N PRO A 53 9.22 29.28 10.62
CA PRO A 53 9.94 28.05 10.34
C PRO A 53 8.96 27.15 9.60
N ASN A 54 9.27 26.86 8.35
CA ASN A 54 8.56 25.84 7.57
C ASN A 54 8.87 24.53 8.29
N LYS A 55 8.08 24.24 9.34
CA LYS A 55 8.12 22.95 10.03
C LYS A 55 7.68 21.98 8.96
N VAL A 56 8.62 21.34 8.30
CA VAL A 56 8.36 20.18 7.45
C VAL A 56 7.67 19.20 8.40
N ILE A 57 6.34 19.17 8.33
CA ILE A 57 5.54 18.17 9.01
C ILE A 57 5.91 16.89 8.28
N GLN A 58 6.77 16.10 8.87
CA GLN A 58 7.09 14.78 8.37
C GLN A 58 5.85 13.95 8.64
N GLU A 59 5.02 13.77 7.61
CA GLU A 59 3.85 12.90 7.69
C GLU A 59 4.33 11.49 8.07
N ASN A 60 3.84 11.02 9.18
CA ASN A 60 4.15 9.70 9.67
C ASN A 60 3.21 8.72 8.97
N VAL A 61 3.68 8.03 7.92
CA VAL A 61 2.86 7.06 7.17
C VAL A 61 2.94 5.70 7.85
N PHE A 62 1.78 5.18 8.28
CA PHE A 62 1.64 3.83 8.81
C PHE A 62 1.08 2.90 7.74
N ARG A 63 1.90 1.97 7.26
CA ARG A 63 1.56 1.06 6.15
C ARG A 63 1.03 -0.26 6.65
N ILE A 64 -0.16 -0.66 6.19
CA ILE A 64 -0.78 -1.95 6.45
C ILE A 64 -0.80 -2.74 5.14
N LEU A 65 -0.03 -3.81 5.08
CA LEU A 65 -0.04 -4.73 3.94
C LEU A 65 -1.11 -5.82 4.16
N ILE A 66 -2.03 -5.97 3.22
CA ILE A 66 -3.04 -7.04 3.25
C ILE A 66 -2.71 -8.07 2.17
N LEU A 67 -2.18 -9.21 2.60
CA LEU A 67 -1.90 -10.35 1.74
C LEU A 67 -3.15 -11.24 1.64
N GLY A 68 -3.79 -11.27 0.46
CA GLY A 68 -5.06 -11.96 0.30
C GLY A 68 -5.31 -12.56 -1.08
N ASP A 69 -6.54 -12.97 -1.30
CA ASP A 69 -7.06 -13.55 -2.53
C ASP A 69 -8.09 -12.62 -3.21
N SER A 70 -9.11 -13.17 -3.90
CA SER A 70 -10.18 -12.42 -4.55
C SER A 70 -11.01 -11.56 -3.60
N LEU A 71 -11.12 -11.95 -2.33
CA LEU A 71 -11.83 -11.18 -1.31
C LEU A 71 -11.09 -9.86 -1.02
N THR A 72 -9.76 -9.91 -0.99
CA THR A 72 -8.89 -8.74 -0.75
C THR A 72 -8.74 -7.90 -2.02
N GLU A 73 -8.59 -8.54 -3.19
CA GLU A 73 -8.53 -7.85 -4.48
C GLU A 73 -9.78 -7.00 -4.72
N GLY A 74 -10.95 -7.44 -4.24
CA GLY A 74 -12.23 -6.80 -4.50
C GLY A 74 -12.90 -7.31 -5.77
N TYR A 75 -12.84 -8.64 -5.98
CA TYR A 75 -13.46 -9.27 -7.15
C TYR A 75 -14.93 -8.90 -7.31
N GLY A 76 -15.28 -8.38 -8.48
CA GLY A 76 -16.67 -8.06 -8.85
C GLY A 76 -17.22 -6.73 -8.27
N VAL A 77 -16.40 -5.97 -7.57
CA VAL A 77 -16.69 -4.61 -7.13
C VAL A 77 -15.64 -3.62 -7.67
N SER A 78 -15.92 -2.33 -7.61
CA SER A 78 -14.91 -1.32 -7.93
C SER A 78 -13.91 -1.13 -6.79
N GLU A 79 -12.72 -0.64 -7.09
CA GLU A 79 -11.62 -0.45 -6.13
C GLU A 79 -12.05 0.30 -4.87
N HIS A 80 -12.80 1.40 -5.02
CA HIS A 80 -13.31 2.19 -3.89
C HIS A 80 -14.38 1.46 -3.05
N GLN A 81 -14.90 0.32 -3.49
CA GLN A 81 -15.83 -0.52 -2.76
C GLN A 81 -15.15 -1.75 -2.14
N ALA A 82 -13.89 -2.01 -2.49
CA ALA A 82 -13.13 -3.11 -1.93
C ALA A 82 -12.76 -2.81 -0.45
N TYR A 83 -12.83 -3.82 0.41
CA TYR A 83 -12.62 -3.62 1.84
C TYR A 83 -11.25 -3.03 2.22
N PRO A 84 -10.15 -3.24 1.48
CA PRO A 84 -8.88 -2.58 1.83
C PRO A 84 -8.96 -1.06 1.69
N THR A 85 -9.58 -0.55 0.61
CA THR A 85 -9.79 0.89 0.41
C THR A 85 -10.73 1.48 1.47
N LEU A 86 -11.84 0.79 1.76
CA LEU A 86 -12.78 1.21 2.80
C LEU A 86 -12.13 1.22 4.21
N LEU A 87 -11.20 0.29 4.46
CA LEU A 87 -10.43 0.26 5.70
C LEU A 87 -9.48 1.46 5.78
N GLU A 88 -8.77 1.78 4.70
CA GLU A 88 -7.89 2.95 4.63
C GLU A 88 -8.66 4.25 4.91
N GLU A 89 -9.76 4.44 4.21
CA GLU A 89 -10.64 5.59 4.41
C GLU A 89 -11.09 5.71 5.88
N LYS A 90 -11.54 4.61 6.48
CA LYS A 90 -12.00 4.57 7.86
C LYS A 90 -10.89 4.89 8.86
N LEU A 91 -9.69 4.32 8.69
CA LEU A 91 -8.53 4.59 9.54
C LEU A 91 -8.13 6.07 9.47
N ASN A 92 -8.12 6.65 8.27
CA ASN A 92 -7.80 8.05 8.07
C ASN A 92 -8.87 9.01 8.57
N GLN A 93 -10.13 8.60 8.59
CA GLN A 93 -11.23 9.41 9.13
C GLN A 93 -11.29 9.36 10.66
N GLU A 94 -11.08 8.19 11.27
CA GLU A 94 -11.36 7.99 12.71
C GLU A 94 -10.10 8.07 13.59
N ILE A 95 -8.89 7.80 13.05
CA ILE A 95 -7.66 7.73 13.85
C ILE A 95 -6.62 8.77 13.42
N ALA A 96 -6.43 8.96 12.13
CA ALA A 96 -5.33 9.78 11.60
C ALA A 96 -5.35 11.24 12.09
N GLN A 97 -6.56 11.81 12.25
CA GLN A 97 -6.76 13.21 12.59
C GLN A 97 -6.20 13.58 13.98
N ASP A 98 -6.24 12.64 14.91
CA ASP A 98 -5.78 12.85 16.29
C ASP A 98 -4.26 12.64 16.45
N HIS A 99 -3.58 12.04 15.46
CA HIS A 99 -2.23 11.48 15.66
C HIS A 99 -1.17 11.94 14.65
N ASN A 100 -1.47 12.87 13.74
CA ASN A 100 -0.55 13.33 12.67
C ASN A 100 0.07 12.13 11.92
N THR A 101 -0.73 11.09 11.68
CA THR A 101 -0.36 9.85 11.02
C THR A 101 -1.29 9.63 9.84
N THR A 102 -0.75 9.30 8.68
CA THR A 102 -1.53 8.88 7.51
C THR A 102 -1.45 7.36 7.41
N PHE A 103 -2.60 6.68 7.28
CA PHE A 103 -2.65 5.24 7.04
C PHE A 103 -2.67 4.97 5.54
N GLU A 104 -1.81 4.07 5.10
CA GLU A 104 -1.74 3.54 3.73
C GLU A 104 -2.03 2.04 3.78
N VAL A 105 -3.07 1.56 3.08
CA VAL A 105 -3.41 0.15 3.01
C VAL A 105 -2.98 -0.42 1.66
N ILE A 106 -1.95 -1.24 1.67
CA ILE A 106 -1.42 -1.91 0.47
C ILE A 106 -2.26 -3.16 0.21
N ASN A 107 -3.12 -3.09 -0.82
CA ASN A 107 -3.90 -4.23 -1.27
C ASN A 107 -3.02 -5.20 -2.07
N ALA A 108 -2.68 -6.34 -1.49
CA ALA A 108 -1.95 -7.42 -2.13
C ALA A 108 -2.86 -8.66 -2.36
N GLY A 109 -4.12 -8.43 -2.70
CA GLY A 109 -5.07 -9.45 -3.14
C GLY A 109 -4.78 -9.92 -4.55
N ILE A 110 -4.90 -11.22 -4.81
CA ILE A 110 -4.84 -11.81 -6.14
C ILE A 110 -5.91 -12.89 -6.23
N SER A 111 -6.87 -12.74 -7.15
CA SER A 111 -7.96 -13.71 -7.35
C SER A 111 -7.44 -15.12 -7.57
N GLY A 112 -8.04 -16.06 -6.84
CA GLY A 112 -7.65 -17.47 -6.90
C GLY A 112 -6.36 -17.83 -6.15
N SER A 113 -5.70 -16.87 -5.48
CA SER A 113 -4.48 -17.14 -4.72
C SER A 113 -4.73 -18.10 -3.57
N THR A 114 -3.87 -19.10 -3.46
CA THR A 114 -3.79 -20.02 -2.31
C THR A 114 -2.74 -19.55 -1.31
N THR A 115 -2.63 -20.22 -0.17
CA THR A 115 -1.55 -19.98 0.79
C THR A 115 -0.17 -20.21 0.18
N SER A 116 -0.01 -21.17 -0.73
CA SER A 116 1.23 -21.37 -1.50
C SER A 116 1.56 -20.18 -2.39
N GLY A 117 0.54 -19.57 -3.04
CA GLY A 117 0.69 -18.31 -3.77
C GLY A 117 1.12 -17.15 -2.86
N GLY A 118 0.67 -17.13 -1.61
CA GLY A 118 1.13 -16.20 -0.58
C GLY A 118 2.61 -16.37 -0.27
N VAL A 119 3.04 -17.60 0.00
CA VAL A 119 4.46 -17.94 0.28
C VAL A 119 5.37 -17.47 -0.86
N SER A 120 4.97 -17.66 -2.11
CA SER A 120 5.81 -17.32 -3.27
C SER A 120 6.09 -15.82 -3.41
N ARG A 121 5.29 -14.93 -2.80
CA ARG A 121 5.38 -13.47 -2.97
C ARG A 121 5.63 -12.69 -1.69
N ILE A 122 5.53 -13.31 -0.52
CA ILE A 122 5.64 -12.59 0.76
C ILE A 122 6.97 -11.85 0.90
N ASP A 123 8.10 -12.47 0.56
CA ASP A 123 9.43 -11.85 0.68
C ASP A 123 9.57 -10.60 -0.18
N TRP A 124 8.96 -10.61 -1.37
CA TRP A 124 8.94 -9.44 -2.24
C TRP A 124 8.04 -8.33 -1.69
N LEU A 125 6.85 -8.69 -1.21
CA LEU A 125 5.89 -7.75 -0.63
C LEU A 125 6.45 -7.05 0.61
N LEU A 126 7.16 -7.78 1.47
CA LEU A 126 7.79 -7.22 2.66
C LEU A 126 8.96 -6.25 2.38
N LYS A 127 9.37 -6.07 1.12
CA LYS A 127 10.32 -5.02 0.71
C LYS A 127 9.69 -3.61 0.75
N SER A 128 8.36 -3.52 0.73
CA SER A 128 7.65 -2.25 0.94
C SER A 128 7.74 -1.74 2.39
N THR A 129 8.38 -2.50 3.28
CA THR A 129 8.55 -2.17 4.71
C THR A 129 7.25 -1.78 5.41
N PRO A 130 6.20 -2.64 5.37
CA PRO A 130 4.95 -2.32 6.05
C PRO A 130 5.14 -2.31 7.57
N ASN A 131 4.35 -1.48 8.24
CA ASN A 131 4.33 -1.43 9.71
C ASN A 131 3.47 -2.56 10.30
N PHE A 132 2.55 -3.13 9.50
CA PHE A 132 1.65 -4.19 9.91
C PHE A 132 1.30 -5.09 8.73
N LEU A 133 1.15 -6.40 8.97
CA LEU A 133 0.70 -7.40 7.98
C LEU A 133 -0.65 -7.99 8.38
N VAL A 134 -1.60 -8.01 7.45
CA VAL A 134 -2.84 -8.81 7.55
C VAL A 134 -2.73 -9.98 6.59
N ILE A 135 -2.89 -11.22 7.08
CA ILE A 135 -2.92 -12.43 6.27
C ILE A 135 -4.38 -12.86 6.11
N ALA A 136 -4.92 -12.73 4.91
CA ALA A 136 -6.30 -13.05 4.53
C ALA A 136 -6.33 -14.10 3.39
N LEU A 137 -5.74 -15.26 3.66
CA LEU A 137 -5.56 -16.36 2.71
C LEU A 137 -6.08 -17.70 3.26
N GLY A 138 -6.29 -18.64 2.36
CA GLY A 138 -6.66 -20.03 2.65
C GLY A 138 -8.06 -20.40 2.20
N GLY A 139 -8.92 -19.42 1.88
CA GLY A 139 -10.24 -19.72 1.32
C GLY A 139 -10.17 -20.63 0.09
N ASN A 140 -9.26 -20.31 -0.84
CA ASN A 140 -9.03 -21.13 -2.04
C ASN A 140 -8.43 -22.50 -1.75
N ASP A 141 -7.59 -22.62 -0.72
CA ASP A 141 -7.06 -23.91 -0.26
C ASP A 141 -8.20 -24.80 0.21
N GLY A 142 -9.05 -24.27 1.09
CA GLY A 142 -10.22 -24.97 1.60
C GLY A 142 -11.20 -25.41 0.50
N LEU A 143 -11.55 -24.50 -0.42
CA LEU A 143 -12.45 -24.78 -1.54
C LEU A 143 -11.88 -25.79 -2.53
N ARG A 144 -10.57 -25.95 -2.62
CA ARG A 144 -9.90 -26.94 -3.49
C ARG A 144 -9.54 -28.23 -2.77
N GLY A 145 -9.85 -28.35 -1.48
CA GLY A 145 -9.54 -29.54 -0.70
C GLY A 145 -8.03 -29.76 -0.49
N VAL A 146 -7.24 -28.68 -0.45
CA VAL A 146 -5.81 -28.77 -0.11
C VAL A 146 -5.65 -29.36 1.28
N PRO A 147 -4.73 -30.30 1.50
CA PRO A 147 -4.51 -30.88 2.82
C PRO A 147 -4.29 -29.79 3.89
N VAL A 148 -5.00 -29.90 5.01
CA VAL A 148 -4.96 -28.89 6.10
C VAL A 148 -3.55 -28.62 6.56
N VAL A 149 -2.70 -29.67 6.63
CA VAL A 149 -1.30 -29.58 7.04
C VAL A 149 -0.46 -28.70 6.09
N GLU A 150 -0.78 -28.70 4.79
CA GLU A 150 -0.07 -27.87 3.81
C GLU A 150 -0.51 -26.42 3.92
N THR A 151 -1.81 -26.17 4.05
CA THR A 151 -2.34 -24.84 4.31
C THR A 151 -1.73 -24.24 5.58
N GLN A 152 -1.67 -25.05 6.65
CA GLN A 152 -1.05 -24.66 7.92
C GLN A 152 0.42 -24.27 7.74
N LYS A 153 1.21 -25.14 7.11
CA LYS A 153 2.64 -24.91 6.84
C LYS A 153 2.90 -23.64 6.02
N ASN A 154 2.07 -23.40 5.02
CA ASN A 154 2.22 -22.22 4.19
C ASN A 154 1.92 -20.93 4.97
N LEU A 155 0.82 -20.91 5.76
CA LEU A 155 0.50 -19.76 6.61
C LEU A 155 1.59 -19.52 7.66
N GLU A 156 2.11 -20.59 8.26
CA GLU A 156 3.25 -20.52 9.19
C GLU A 156 4.48 -19.88 8.55
N ASN A 157 4.85 -20.29 7.33
CA ASN A 157 5.97 -19.71 6.60
C ASN A 157 5.78 -18.19 6.36
N ILE A 158 4.55 -17.76 6.06
CA ILE A 158 4.23 -16.33 5.88
C ILE A 158 4.38 -15.57 7.21
N ILE A 159 3.88 -16.13 8.30
CA ILE A 159 4.01 -15.55 9.65
C ILE A 159 5.50 -15.42 10.03
N LEU A 160 6.29 -16.48 9.81
CA LEU A 160 7.71 -16.47 10.11
C LEU A 160 8.50 -15.46 9.27
N ALA A 161 8.16 -15.28 8.00
CA ALA A 161 8.76 -14.26 7.15
C ALA A 161 8.50 -12.83 7.68
N ALA A 162 7.30 -12.54 8.17
CA ALA A 162 6.96 -11.27 8.80
C ALA A 162 7.71 -11.09 10.15
N LYS A 163 7.73 -12.12 10.98
CA LYS A 163 8.44 -12.13 12.27
C LYS A 163 9.95 -11.87 12.09
N ALA A 164 10.58 -12.49 11.09
CA ALA A 164 11.99 -12.25 10.78
C ALA A 164 12.32 -10.78 10.47
N LYS A 165 11.32 -9.98 10.13
CA LYS A 165 11.41 -8.55 9.90
C LYS A 165 10.79 -7.70 11.04
N SER A 166 10.40 -8.34 12.14
CA SER A 166 9.72 -7.69 13.28
C SER A 166 8.43 -6.97 12.88
N ILE A 167 7.69 -7.49 11.89
CA ILE A 167 6.42 -6.92 11.42
C ILE A 167 5.28 -7.59 12.19
N PRO A 168 4.51 -6.86 13.01
CA PRO A 168 3.31 -7.36 13.66
C PRO A 168 2.31 -7.90 12.64
N THR A 169 1.61 -8.98 13.00
CA THR A 169 0.75 -9.70 12.05
C THR A 169 -0.62 -9.98 12.65
N LEU A 170 -1.68 -9.77 11.86
CA LEU A 170 -3.05 -10.24 12.09
C LEU A 170 -3.32 -11.42 11.15
N LEU A 171 -3.61 -12.59 11.70
CA LEU A 171 -4.08 -13.74 10.94
C LEU A 171 -5.61 -13.73 10.89
N ALA A 172 -6.18 -13.55 9.70
CA ALA A 172 -7.63 -13.62 9.49
C ALA A 172 -8.04 -15.06 9.16
N GLY A 173 -8.85 -15.65 10.04
CA GLY A 173 -9.37 -17.00 9.89
C GLY A 173 -10.38 -17.13 8.78
N MET A 174 -10.39 -18.31 8.15
CA MET A 174 -11.35 -18.69 7.12
C MET A 174 -12.15 -19.93 7.55
N LYS A 175 -13.39 -20.00 7.07
CA LYS A 175 -14.26 -21.18 7.21
C LYS A 175 -14.69 -21.63 5.84
N ILE A 176 -14.90 -22.94 5.70
CA ILE A 176 -15.42 -23.55 4.46
C ILE A 176 -16.78 -24.17 4.71
N PRO A 177 -17.61 -24.32 3.65
CA PRO A 177 -18.93 -24.95 3.79
C PRO A 177 -18.86 -26.38 4.33
N PRO A 178 -19.88 -26.83 5.09
CA PRO A 178 -19.84 -28.13 5.76
C PRO A 178 -19.88 -29.35 4.82
N ASN A 179 -20.22 -29.16 3.55
CA ASN A 179 -20.26 -30.22 2.52
C ASN A 179 -18.87 -30.77 2.15
N TYR A 180 -17.78 -30.18 2.65
CA TYR A 180 -16.42 -30.71 2.49
C TYR A 180 -16.06 -31.81 3.53
N GLY A 181 -17.00 -32.22 4.35
CA GLY A 181 -16.82 -33.22 5.40
C GLY A 181 -16.48 -32.62 6.76
N ILE A 182 -17.06 -33.19 7.80
CA ILE A 182 -17.01 -32.65 9.17
C ILE A 182 -15.58 -32.56 9.69
N GLU A 183 -14.76 -33.58 9.47
CA GLU A 183 -13.39 -33.61 9.96
C GLU A 183 -12.52 -32.55 9.28
N TYR A 184 -12.57 -32.48 7.94
CA TYR A 184 -11.81 -31.50 7.19
C TYR A 184 -12.22 -30.06 7.56
N THR A 185 -13.51 -29.78 7.59
CA THR A 185 -14.06 -28.45 7.92
C THR A 185 -13.64 -28.01 9.31
N ARG A 186 -13.72 -28.91 10.29
CA ARG A 186 -13.29 -28.64 11.68
C ARG A 186 -11.78 -28.36 11.76
N ASN A 187 -10.97 -29.23 11.16
CA ASN A 187 -9.52 -29.11 11.19
C ASN A 187 -9.06 -27.85 10.43
N PHE A 188 -9.71 -27.54 9.31
CA PHE A 188 -9.45 -26.31 8.55
C PHE A 188 -9.75 -25.02 9.37
N SER A 189 -10.86 -24.98 10.08
CA SER A 189 -11.18 -23.82 10.92
C SER A 189 -10.25 -23.73 12.13
N LYS A 190 -9.86 -24.87 12.71
CA LYS A 190 -8.99 -24.94 13.91
C LYS A 190 -7.56 -24.46 13.63
N LEU A 191 -7.02 -24.72 12.43
CA LEU A 191 -5.63 -24.42 12.10
C LEU A 191 -5.27 -22.95 12.32
N TYR A 192 -6.19 -22.01 12.04
CA TYR A 192 -5.94 -20.56 12.19
C TYR A 192 -5.77 -20.16 13.66
N ASN A 193 -6.65 -20.67 14.51
CA ASN A 193 -6.56 -20.43 15.95
C ASN A 193 -5.27 -21.04 16.53
N ASP A 194 -4.93 -22.26 16.12
CA ASP A 194 -3.72 -22.95 16.58
C ASP A 194 -2.45 -22.19 16.17
N LEU A 195 -2.39 -21.71 14.90
CA LEU A 195 -1.27 -20.89 14.40
C LEU A 195 -1.17 -19.55 15.11
N ALA A 196 -2.29 -18.86 15.28
CA ALA A 196 -2.28 -17.57 15.95
C ALA A 196 -1.77 -17.69 17.39
N HIS A 197 -2.20 -18.71 18.11
CA HIS A 197 -1.76 -18.99 19.46
C HIS A 197 -0.28 -19.43 19.50
N ALA A 198 0.13 -20.36 18.64
CA ALA A 198 1.51 -20.89 18.62
C ALA A 198 2.55 -19.80 18.27
N HIS A 199 2.15 -18.84 17.44
CA HIS A 199 3.02 -17.76 17.01
C HIS A 199 2.75 -16.42 17.70
N GLU A 200 1.83 -16.36 18.67
CA GLU A 200 1.48 -15.15 19.42
C GLU A 200 1.20 -13.95 18.48
N VAL A 201 0.44 -14.20 17.39
CA VAL A 201 0.00 -13.16 16.47
C VAL A 201 -1.46 -12.78 16.73
N ALA A 202 -1.83 -11.56 16.35
CA ALA A 202 -3.22 -11.12 16.41
C ALA A 202 -4.13 -12.05 15.59
N PHE A 203 -5.34 -12.28 16.06
CA PHE A 203 -6.26 -13.23 15.44
C PHE A 203 -7.65 -12.64 15.22
N LEU A 204 -8.10 -12.67 13.98
CA LEU A 204 -9.49 -12.45 13.60
C LEU A 204 -10.13 -13.82 13.32
N PRO A 205 -11.09 -14.29 14.14
CA PRO A 205 -11.62 -15.65 14.04
C PRO A 205 -12.27 -16.01 12.70
N PHE A 206 -12.89 -15.04 12.02
CA PHE A 206 -13.48 -15.24 10.71
C PHE A 206 -13.59 -13.93 9.92
N LEU A 207 -12.86 -13.83 8.81
CA LEU A 207 -12.85 -12.64 7.95
C LEU A 207 -14.25 -12.27 7.45
N LEU A 208 -15.07 -13.28 7.09
CA LEU A 208 -16.40 -13.11 6.54
C LEU A 208 -17.52 -13.17 7.61
N GLU A 209 -17.22 -12.77 8.84
CA GLU A 209 -18.25 -12.74 9.90
C GLU A 209 -19.36 -11.76 9.55
N GLY A 210 -20.62 -12.26 9.54
CA GLY A 210 -21.79 -11.48 9.10
C GLY A 210 -21.90 -11.29 7.58
N VAL A 211 -21.05 -11.95 6.78
CA VAL A 211 -21.06 -11.88 5.31
C VAL A 211 -21.20 -13.27 4.68
N GLY A 212 -20.38 -14.22 5.15
CA GLY A 212 -20.31 -15.55 4.57
C GLY A 212 -21.66 -16.28 4.58
N GLY A 213 -22.13 -16.70 3.40
CA GLY A 213 -23.39 -17.41 3.24
C GLY A 213 -24.65 -16.54 3.25
N ILE A 214 -24.55 -15.24 3.49
CA ILE A 214 -25.69 -14.30 3.53
C ILE A 214 -25.90 -13.72 2.12
N ALA A 215 -27.01 -14.08 1.46
CA ALA A 215 -27.27 -13.72 0.08
C ALA A 215 -27.27 -12.19 -0.18
N SER A 216 -27.76 -11.38 0.76
CA SER A 216 -27.77 -9.92 0.64
C SER A 216 -26.40 -9.24 0.80
N MET A 217 -25.39 -9.99 1.24
CA MET A 217 -24.02 -9.52 1.45
C MET A 217 -23.04 -10.02 0.37
N ASN A 218 -23.52 -10.87 -0.54
CA ASN A 218 -22.67 -11.49 -1.54
C ASN A 218 -23.19 -11.23 -2.96
N LEU A 219 -22.30 -11.39 -3.93
CA LEU A 219 -22.61 -11.41 -5.35
C LEU A 219 -23.49 -12.64 -5.70
N PRO A 220 -24.06 -12.74 -6.90
CA PRO A 220 -24.89 -13.87 -7.31
C PRO A 220 -24.21 -15.24 -7.19
N ASP A 221 -22.87 -15.29 -7.22
CA ASP A 221 -22.08 -16.50 -7.02
C ASP A 221 -22.08 -17.03 -5.58
N ARG A 222 -22.55 -16.21 -4.61
CA ARG A 222 -22.63 -16.51 -3.17
C ARG A 222 -21.30 -16.81 -2.49
N ILE A 223 -20.20 -16.45 -3.14
CA ILE A 223 -18.82 -16.63 -2.65
C ILE A 223 -18.18 -15.27 -2.37
N HIS A 224 -18.30 -14.36 -3.35
CA HIS A 224 -17.66 -13.05 -3.27
C HIS A 224 -18.61 -12.02 -2.66
N PRO A 225 -18.13 -11.21 -1.72
CA PRO A 225 -18.91 -10.14 -1.12
C PRO A 225 -19.34 -9.09 -2.17
N ASN A 226 -20.55 -8.58 -2.04
CA ASN A 226 -20.99 -7.38 -2.74
C ASN A 226 -20.51 -6.11 -1.98
N PRO A 227 -20.80 -4.88 -2.45
CA PRO A 227 -20.36 -3.66 -1.76
C PRO A 227 -20.73 -3.61 -0.27
N ALA A 228 -21.93 -4.08 0.11
CA ALA A 228 -22.35 -4.13 1.52
C ALA A 228 -21.52 -5.17 2.31
N GLY A 229 -21.20 -6.30 1.70
CA GLY A 229 -20.30 -7.30 2.29
C GLY A 229 -18.90 -6.74 2.51
N HIS A 230 -18.35 -6.01 1.55
CA HIS A 230 -17.05 -5.36 1.69
C HIS A 230 -17.03 -4.31 2.80
N GLN A 231 -18.08 -3.49 2.95
CA GLN A 231 -18.20 -2.57 4.08
C GLN A 231 -18.18 -3.32 5.43
N LYS A 232 -18.90 -4.44 5.52
CA LYS A 232 -18.91 -5.27 6.73
C LYS A 232 -17.53 -5.87 7.03
N ILE A 233 -16.81 -6.34 6.01
CA ILE A 233 -15.44 -6.87 6.17
C ILE A 233 -14.49 -5.74 6.64
N ALA A 234 -14.56 -4.56 6.03
CA ALA A 234 -13.75 -3.41 6.44
C ALA A 234 -13.95 -3.09 7.93
N GLU A 235 -15.20 -3.05 8.41
CA GLU A 235 -15.50 -2.85 9.83
C GLU A 235 -14.93 -3.97 10.71
N THR A 236 -15.08 -5.22 10.30
CA THR A 236 -14.58 -6.38 11.05
C THR A 236 -13.05 -6.36 11.18
N VAL A 237 -12.34 -6.02 10.10
CA VAL A 237 -10.87 -5.90 10.09
C VAL A 237 -10.45 -4.68 10.92
N TYR A 238 -11.11 -3.54 10.76
CA TYR A 238 -10.85 -2.32 11.53
C TYR A 238 -10.90 -2.59 13.03
N GLN A 239 -11.98 -3.18 13.54
CA GLN A 239 -12.14 -3.51 14.97
C GLN A 239 -11.04 -4.46 15.47
N SER A 240 -10.57 -5.37 14.60
CA SER A 240 -9.51 -6.31 14.94
C SER A 240 -8.11 -5.68 14.93
N LEU A 241 -7.92 -4.56 14.22
CA LEU A 241 -6.65 -3.84 14.12
C LEU A 241 -6.44 -2.81 15.22
N ILE A 242 -7.49 -2.11 15.67
CA ILE A 242 -7.40 -1.00 16.64
C ILE A 242 -6.47 -1.30 17.82
N PRO A 243 -6.51 -2.49 18.49
CA PRO A 243 -5.66 -2.76 19.65
C PRO A 243 -4.16 -2.79 19.34
N TYR A 244 -3.78 -2.89 18.07
CA TYR A 244 -2.41 -3.06 17.61
C TYR A 244 -1.88 -1.85 16.85
N LEU A 245 -2.72 -0.84 16.62
CA LEU A 245 -2.30 0.40 16.01
C LEU A 245 -1.55 1.28 17.02
N PRO A 246 -0.70 2.22 16.55
CA PRO A 246 -0.03 3.13 17.44
C PRO A 246 -1.03 3.82 18.37
N GLN A 247 -0.86 3.64 19.66
CA GLN A 247 -1.57 4.38 20.71
C GLN A 247 -0.68 5.58 21.06
N TYR A 248 -1.13 6.79 20.76
CA TYR A 248 -0.40 8.01 21.09
C TYR A 248 -1.02 8.71 22.29
#